data_7bda085b5626d063a0026cb5c63e82d7
#
_entry.id   7bda085b5626d063a0026cb5c63e82d7
#
_cell.length_a   1.000
_cell.length_b   1.000
_cell.length_c   1.000
_cell.angle_alpha   90.00
_cell.angle_beta   90.00
_cell.angle_gamma   90.00
#
_symmetry.space_group_name_H-M   'P 1'
#
loop_
_entity.id
_entity.type
_entity.pdbx_description
1 polymer ?
#
loop_
_entity_poly.entity_id
_entity_poly.type
_entity_poly.pdbx_seq_one_letter_code
_entity_poly.pdbx_strand_id
1 'polypeptide(L)'
;ALLDASLAYPKKDSKYPYVVDNEQLGEAPIPAEIKERLINGYFRGRSGEITVVTRPQVYGAPDSPTYRGTTHGQPFAYDTHIPFILMGWHIQHGASYEPTKIVDIAPTVCSLLHLQNPDACIGHAKSLK
;
A
#
# COMPACT_ATOMS: atom_id res chain seq x y z
N ALA A 1 -13.47 -18.78 -16.42
CA ALA A 1 -12.52 -19.58 -17.24
C ALA A 1 -11.19 -18.86 -17.49
N LEU A 2 -11.17 -17.64 -18.07
CA LEU A 2 -9.91 -16.89 -18.30
C LEU A 2 -9.29 -16.44 -16.98
N LEU A 3 -10.07 -15.89 -16.06
CA LEU A 3 -9.63 -15.48 -14.74
C LEU A 3 -9.05 -16.66 -13.95
N ASP A 4 -9.70 -17.80 -13.97
CA ASP A 4 -9.24 -19.02 -13.28
C ASP A 4 -7.88 -19.49 -13.83
N ALA A 5 -7.68 -19.45 -15.13
CA ALA A 5 -6.41 -19.79 -15.76
C ALA A 5 -5.31 -18.79 -15.40
N SER A 6 -5.63 -17.48 -15.37
CA SER A 6 -4.72 -16.42 -15.00
C SER A 6 -4.31 -16.47 -13.52
N LEU A 7 -5.20 -16.91 -12.64
CA LEU A 7 -4.89 -17.16 -11.23
C LEU A 7 -4.07 -18.43 -11.03
N ALA A 8 -4.28 -19.46 -11.85
CA ALA A 8 -3.62 -20.75 -11.68
C ALA A 8 -2.15 -20.76 -12.09
N TYR A 9 -1.79 -19.98 -13.11
CA TYR A 9 -0.43 -19.97 -13.65
C TYR A 9 0.61 -19.45 -12.64
N PRO A 10 0.44 -18.24 -12.04
CA PRO A 10 1.40 -17.74 -11.07
C PRO A 10 1.45 -18.56 -9.76
N LYS A 11 0.33 -19.17 -9.36
CA LYS A 11 0.29 -20.01 -8.12
C LYS A 11 1.21 -21.20 -8.16
N LYS A 12 1.67 -21.65 -9.33
CA LYS A 12 2.62 -22.75 -9.49
C LYS A 12 4.07 -22.30 -9.27
N ASP A 13 4.36 -21.01 -9.38
CA ASP A 13 5.70 -20.49 -9.16
C ASP A 13 5.86 -20.06 -7.70
N SER A 14 6.84 -20.66 -7.04
CA SER A 14 7.17 -20.32 -5.65
C SER A 14 7.60 -18.87 -5.43
N LYS A 15 7.84 -18.09 -6.48
CA LYS A 15 8.11 -16.65 -6.41
C LYS A 15 6.86 -15.83 -6.03
N TYR A 16 5.66 -16.37 -6.25
CA TYR A 16 4.39 -15.70 -6.06
C TYR A 16 3.57 -16.38 -4.96
N PRO A 17 3.88 -16.13 -3.68
CA PRO A 17 3.18 -16.79 -2.58
C PRO A 17 1.69 -16.44 -2.53
N TYR A 18 1.31 -15.27 -3.04
CA TYR A 18 -0.09 -14.87 -3.06
C TYR A 18 -0.48 -14.34 -4.43
N VAL A 19 -1.54 -14.91 -4.96
CA VAL A 19 -2.21 -14.47 -6.18
C VAL A 19 -3.69 -14.42 -5.86
N VAL A 20 -4.26 -13.24 -5.90
CA VAL A 20 -5.61 -12.97 -5.42
C VAL A 20 -6.46 -12.30 -6.48
N ASP A 21 -7.73 -12.68 -6.51
CA ASP A 21 -8.77 -11.98 -7.23
C ASP A 21 -9.13 -10.71 -6.44
N ASN A 22 -9.00 -9.57 -7.06
CA ASN A 22 -9.24 -8.28 -6.43
C ASN A 22 -10.71 -8.02 -6.08
N GLU A 23 -11.64 -8.68 -6.75
CA GLU A 23 -13.06 -8.61 -6.38
C GLU A 23 -13.38 -9.44 -5.13
N GLN A 24 -12.51 -10.39 -4.76
CA GLN A 24 -12.67 -11.27 -3.60
C GLN A 24 -11.60 -11.06 -2.52
N LEU A 25 -10.99 -9.89 -2.48
CA LEU A 25 -9.91 -9.58 -1.53
C LEU A 25 -10.31 -9.82 -0.07
N GLY A 26 -11.55 -9.52 0.31
CA GLY A 26 -12.04 -9.72 1.67
C GLY A 26 -11.96 -11.17 2.15
N GLU A 27 -12.17 -12.13 1.25
CA GLU A 27 -12.19 -13.56 1.52
C GLU A 27 -10.86 -14.26 1.21
N ALA A 28 -9.91 -13.55 0.62
CA ALA A 28 -8.63 -14.13 0.22
C ALA A 28 -7.88 -14.73 1.44
N PRO A 29 -7.36 -15.97 1.33
CA PRO A 29 -6.63 -16.65 2.41
C PRO A 29 -5.18 -16.18 2.48
N ILE A 30 -4.99 -14.90 2.81
CA ILE A 30 -3.69 -14.23 2.92
C ILE A 30 -3.54 -13.54 4.28
N PRO A 31 -2.33 -13.25 4.76
CA PRO A 31 -2.11 -12.56 6.01
C PRO A 31 -2.91 -11.25 6.13
N ALA A 32 -3.50 -11.01 7.30
CA ALA A 32 -4.41 -9.88 7.52
C ALA A 32 -3.80 -8.52 7.17
N GLU A 33 -2.52 -8.30 7.51
CA GLU A 33 -1.82 -7.05 7.18
C GLU A 33 -1.67 -6.83 5.67
N ILE A 34 -1.36 -7.89 4.92
CA ILE A 34 -1.26 -7.83 3.46
C ILE A 34 -2.65 -7.55 2.87
N LYS A 35 -3.66 -8.27 3.37
CA LYS A 35 -5.05 -8.10 2.95
C LYS A 35 -5.54 -6.67 3.12
N GLU A 36 -5.33 -6.08 4.31
CA GLU A 36 -5.71 -4.69 4.60
C GLU A 36 -5.07 -3.73 3.61
N ARG A 37 -3.77 -3.89 3.34
CA ARG A 37 -3.05 -3.03 2.39
C ARG A 37 -3.57 -3.14 0.97
N LEU A 38 -3.87 -4.36 0.52
CA LEU A 38 -4.43 -4.61 -0.81
C LEU A 38 -5.85 -4.02 -0.94
N ILE A 39 -6.70 -4.20 0.07
CA ILE A 39 -8.05 -3.62 0.10
C ILE A 39 -7.97 -2.09 0.05
N ASN A 40 -7.12 -1.47 0.85
CA ASN A 40 -6.96 -0.01 0.87
C ASN A 40 -6.38 0.56 -0.42
N GLY A 41 -5.62 -0.24 -1.16
CA GLY A 41 -5.05 0.13 -2.47
C GLY A 41 -5.96 -0.18 -3.67
N TYR A 42 -7.02 -0.95 -3.48
CA TYR A 42 -7.90 -1.35 -4.57
C TYR A 42 -8.94 -0.28 -4.90
N PHE A 43 -9.06 0.02 -6.17
CA PHE A 43 -10.13 0.86 -6.69
C PHE A 43 -10.74 0.23 -7.93
N ARG A 44 -12.01 -0.18 -7.82
CA ARG A 44 -12.77 -0.79 -8.91
C ARG A 44 -12.79 0.14 -10.12
N GLY A 45 -12.47 -0.38 -11.28
CA GLY A 45 -12.41 0.38 -12.55
C GLY A 45 -11.05 1.03 -12.86
N ARG A 46 -10.07 1.02 -11.92
CA ARG A 46 -8.68 1.45 -12.16
C ARG A 46 -7.65 0.41 -11.75
N SER A 47 -7.98 -0.44 -10.81
CA SER A 47 -7.13 -1.59 -10.46
C SER A 47 -7.39 -2.75 -11.42
N GLY A 48 -6.37 -3.59 -11.63
CA GLY A 48 -6.51 -4.83 -12.38
C GLY A 48 -7.43 -5.83 -11.66
N GLU A 49 -7.78 -6.91 -12.32
CA GLU A 49 -8.62 -7.99 -11.77
C GLU A 49 -7.85 -8.86 -10.78
N ILE A 50 -6.53 -8.98 -10.96
CA ILE A 50 -5.67 -9.87 -10.18
C ILE A 50 -4.52 -9.07 -9.57
N THR A 51 -4.25 -9.33 -8.29
CA THR A 51 -3.02 -8.89 -7.63
C THR A 51 -2.09 -10.07 -7.39
N VAL A 52 -0.85 -9.89 -7.81
CA VAL A 52 0.24 -10.86 -7.59
C VAL A 52 1.21 -10.26 -6.58
N VAL A 53 1.39 -10.94 -5.46
CA VAL A 53 2.37 -10.56 -4.44
C VAL A 53 3.58 -11.47 -4.59
N THR A 54 4.75 -10.89 -4.82
CA THR A 54 6.00 -11.64 -4.87
C THR A 54 6.49 -12.00 -3.47
N ARG A 55 7.50 -12.86 -3.37
CA ARG A 55 8.23 -13.01 -2.11
C ARG A 55 8.88 -11.69 -1.69
N PRO A 56 9.14 -11.50 -0.38
CA PRO A 56 9.94 -10.38 0.08
C PRO A 56 11.26 -10.27 -0.71
N GLN A 57 11.65 -9.05 -1.04
CA GLN A 57 12.89 -8.72 -1.76
C GLN A 57 12.98 -9.29 -3.20
N VAL A 58 11.86 -9.74 -3.76
CA VAL A 58 11.78 -10.22 -5.14
C VAL A 58 10.95 -9.24 -5.96
N TYR A 59 11.48 -8.84 -7.11
CA TYR A 59 10.76 -8.03 -8.10
C TYR A 59 11.13 -8.46 -9.52
N GLY A 60 10.27 -8.13 -10.48
CA GLY A 60 10.55 -8.32 -11.89
C GLY A 60 11.56 -7.28 -12.36
N ALA A 61 12.60 -7.73 -13.03
CA ALA A 61 13.60 -6.86 -13.64
C ALA A 61 13.79 -7.27 -15.12
N PRO A 62 14.25 -6.34 -15.98
CA PRO A 62 14.66 -6.68 -17.32
C PRO A 62 15.76 -7.77 -17.30
N ASP A 63 15.66 -8.72 -18.21
CA ASP A 63 16.70 -9.74 -18.38
C ASP A 63 17.92 -9.11 -19.09
N SER A 64 18.76 -8.46 -18.29
CA SER A 64 19.94 -7.75 -18.78
C SER A 64 21.08 -7.84 -17.76
N PRO A 65 22.27 -8.25 -18.14
CA PRO A 65 23.42 -8.34 -17.24
C PRO A 65 23.90 -6.97 -16.74
N THR A 66 23.50 -5.90 -17.40
CA THR A 66 23.87 -4.52 -17.05
C THR A 66 22.80 -3.83 -16.22
N TYR A 67 21.62 -4.43 -16.04
CA TYR A 67 20.55 -3.84 -15.24
C TYR A 67 21.01 -3.61 -13.80
N ARG A 68 20.79 -2.41 -13.33
CA ARG A 68 21.04 -2.01 -11.94
C ARG A 68 19.85 -1.15 -11.50
N GLY A 69 19.42 -1.34 -10.26
CA GLY A 69 18.36 -0.51 -9.71
C GLY A 69 17.61 -1.19 -8.58
N THR A 70 16.71 -0.43 -8.01
CA THR A 70 15.76 -0.85 -6.98
C THR A 70 14.37 -0.44 -7.40
N THR A 71 13.37 -1.06 -6.80
CA THR A 71 11.97 -0.71 -7.00
C THR A 71 11.22 -0.86 -5.69
N HIS A 72 9.99 -0.40 -5.67
CA HIS A 72 9.04 -0.53 -4.58
C HIS A 72 7.72 -1.09 -5.10
N GLY A 73 6.70 -1.23 -4.23
CA GLY A 73 5.36 -1.65 -4.62
C GLY A 73 4.93 -2.97 -4.02
N GLN A 74 5.64 -3.47 -3.01
CA GLN A 74 5.28 -4.67 -2.28
C GLN A 74 4.57 -4.32 -0.96
N PRO A 75 3.63 -5.17 -0.50
CA PRO A 75 2.89 -4.90 0.73
C PRO A 75 3.65 -5.26 2.01
N PHE A 76 4.97 -5.29 1.98
CA PHE A 76 5.82 -5.64 3.11
C PHE A 76 6.32 -4.39 3.86
N ALA A 77 6.69 -4.58 5.14
CA ALA A 77 7.06 -3.47 6.02
C ALA A 77 8.19 -2.60 5.47
N TYR A 78 9.17 -3.18 4.79
CA TYR A 78 10.30 -2.42 4.21
C TYR A 78 9.86 -1.47 3.08
N ASP A 79 8.73 -1.73 2.42
CA ASP A 79 8.17 -0.87 1.37
C ASP A 79 7.08 0.07 1.89
N THR A 80 6.43 -0.30 2.99
CA THR A 80 5.29 0.44 3.53
C THR A 80 5.65 1.35 4.70
N HIS A 81 6.84 1.18 5.31
CA HIS A 81 7.32 2.03 6.37
C HIS A 81 8.03 3.24 5.77
N ILE A 82 7.33 4.34 5.65
CA ILE A 82 7.81 5.58 5.06
C ILE A 82 7.81 6.72 6.08
N PRO A 83 8.68 7.74 5.94
CA PRO A 83 8.65 8.91 6.81
C PRO A 83 7.41 9.77 6.50
N PHE A 84 6.84 10.37 7.55
CA PHE A 84 5.87 11.44 7.44
C PHE A 84 6.48 12.70 8.03
N ILE A 85 6.87 13.65 7.18
CA ILE A 85 7.59 14.87 7.56
C ILE A 85 6.70 16.06 7.23
N LEU A 86 6.49 16.91 8.24
CA LEU A 86 5.80 18.18 8.11
C LEU A 86 6.76 19.33 8.41
N MET A 87 6.71 20.38 7.61
CA MET A 87 7.49 21.58 7.80
C MET A 87 6.67 22.80 7.36
N GLY A 88 6.68 23.84 8.14
CA GLY A 88 6.04 25.09 7.78
C GLY A 88 5.42 25.82 8.95
N TRP A 89 4.50 26.72 8.64
CA TRP A 89 3.83 27.57 9.60
C TRP A 89 3.07 26.76 10.65
N HIS A 90 3.23 27.13 11.92
CA HIS A 90 2.65 26.45 13.09
C HIS A 90 3.07 24.98 13.29
N ILE A 91 4.06 24.48 12.55
CA ILE A 91 4.64 23.17 12.83
C ILE A 91 5.73 23.32 13.87
N GLN A 92 5.52 22.72 15.03
CA GLN A 92 6.53 22.70 16.09
C GLN A 92 7.65 21.70 15.76
N HIS A 93 8.86 22.03 16.17
CA HIS A 93 9.97 21.10 16.05
C HIS A 93 9.79 19.93 17.03
N GLY A 94 9.88 18.72 16.52
CA GLY A 94 9.71 17.51 17.33
C GLY A 94 9.63 16.25 16.48
N ALA A 95 9.40 15.14 17.14
CA ALA A 95 9.15 13.84 16.51
C ALA A 95 8.05 13.10 17.26
N SER A 96 7.23 12.36 16.53
CA SER A 96 6.24 11.44 17.09
C SER A 96 6.54 10.04 16.60
N TYR A 97 6.36 9.07 17.47
CA TYR A 97 6.53 7.65 17.18
C TYR A 97 5.17 6.92 17.14
N GLU A 98 4.08 7.68 17.14
CA GLU A 98 2.75 7.10 16.99
C GLU A 98 2.58 6.52 15.59
N PRO A 99 2.02 5.29 15.46
CA PRO A 99 1.68 4.73 14.16
C PRO A 99 0.78 5.68 13.36
N THR A 100 1.21 5.99 12.15
CA THR A 100 0.50 6.89 11.23
C THR A 100 0.28 6.18 9.91
N LYS A 101 -0.92 6.28 9.36
CA LYS A 101 -1.24 5.75 8.04
C LYS A 101 -1.21 6.88 7.01
N ILE A 102 -0.96 6.54 5.75
CA ILE A 102 -0.95 7.52 4.66
C ILE A 102 -2.30 8.27 4.52
N VAL A 103 -3.39 7.63 4.88
CA VAL A 103 -4.74 8.23 4.90
C VAL A 103 -4.90 9.33 5.97
N ASP A 104 -4.00 9.40 6.96
CA ASP A 104 -4.01 10.39 8.02
C ASP A 104 -3.41 11.75 7.58
N ILE A 105 -2.75 11.80 6.42
CA ILE A 105 -2.11 13.02 5.91
C ILE A 105 -3.15 14.10 5.65
N ALA A 106 -4.18 13.79 4.86
CA ALA A 106 -5.20 14.77 4.49
C ALA A 106 -5.93 15.36 5.71
N PRO A 107 -6.49 14.56 6.64
CA PRO A 107 -7.15 15.13 7.81
C PRO A 107 -6.20 15.88 8.75
N THR A 108 -4.91 15.50 8.82
CA THR A 108 -3.91 16.24 9.59
C THR A 108 -3.69 17.63 9.00
N VAL A 109 -3.52 17.73 7.68
CA VAL A 109 -3.36 19.03 7.00
C VAL A 109 -4.64 19.87 7.11
N CYS A 110 -5.80 19.27 6.94
CA CYS A 110 -7.08 19.97 7.12
C CYS A 110 -7.24 20.53 8.53
N SER A 111 -6.87 19.76 9.55
CA SER A 111 -6.89 20.23 10.95
C SER A 111 -5.97 21.42 11.18
N LEU A 112 -4.75 21.40 10.62
CA LEU A 112 -3.81 22.52 10.70
C LEU A 112 -4.31 23.79 10.03
N LEU A 113 -5.02 23.65 8.94
CA LEU A 113 -5.55 24.77 8.14
C LEU A 113 -6.97 25.16 8.54
N HIS A 114 -7.55 24.55 9.55
CA HIS A 114 -8.95 24.74 9.97
C HIS A 114 -9.96 24.52 8.83
N LEU A 115 -9.68 23.53 7.98
CA LEU A 115 -10.53 23.13 6.87
C LEU A 115 -11.36 21.90 7.23
N GLN A 116 -12.49 21.76 6.56
CA GLN A 116 -13.27 20.53 6.60
C GLN A 116 -12.51 19.38 5.91
N ASN A 117 -12.61 18.18 6.46
CA ASN A 117 -12.04 17.00 5.82
C ASN A 117 -12.72 16.75 4.45
N PRO A 118 -11.96 16.21 3.47
CA PRO A 118 -12.55 15.74 2.22
C PRO A 118 -13.64 14.69 2.48
N ASP A 119 -14.65 14.64 1.60
CA ASP A 119 -15.67 13.60 1.63
C ASP A 119 -15.01 12.21 1.51
N ALA A 120 -15.59 11.24 2.22
CA ALA A 120 -15.07 9.87 2.31
C ALA A 120 -13.64 9.74 2.88
N CYS A 121 -13.13 10.75 3.59
CA CYS A 121 -11.88 10.65 4.33
C CYS A 121 -12.00 9.63 5.47
N ILE A 122 -11.19 8.57 5.41
CA ILE A 122 -11.16 7.50 6.42
C ILE A 122 -10.02 7.64 7.43
N GLY A 123 -9.15 8.61 7.24
CA GLY A 123 -8.01 8.88 8.13
C GLY A 123 -8.39 9.76 9.33
N HIS A 124 -7.47 9.87 10.26
CA HIS A 124 -7.61 10.67 11.47
C HIS A 124 -6.48 11.69 11.58
N ALA A 125 -6.82 12.94 11.95
CA ALA A 125 -5.83 13.98 12.18
C ALA A 125 -4.88 13.57 13.32
N LYS A 126 -3.59 13.75 13.12
CA LYS A 126 -2.56 13.49 14.12
C LYS A 126 -2.27 14.75 14.92
N SER A 127 -2.03 14.56 16.22
CA SER A 127 -1.56 15.66 17.10
C SER A 127 -0.11 15.95 16.80
N LEU A 128 0.19 17.20 16.49
CA LEU A 128 1.55 17.69 16.20
C LEU A 128 2.10 18.46 17.41
N LYS A 129 2.02 17.84 18.59
CA LYS A 129 2.56 18.43 19.83
C LYS A 129 4.06 18.20 19.92
#